data_ad7a135a26502aaf6fe64f948dbec0e4
#
_entry.id   ad7a135a26502aaf6fe64f948dbec0e4
#
_cell.length_a   1.000
_cell.length_b   1.000
_cell.length_c   1.000
_cell.angle_alpha   90.00
_cell.angle_beta   90.00
_cell.angle_gamma   90.00
#
_symmetry.space_group_name_H-M   'P 1'
#
loop_
_entity.id
_entity.type
_entity.pdbx_description
1 polymer ?
#
loop_
_entity_poly.entity_id
_entity_poly.type
_entity_poly.pdbx_seq_one_letter_code
_entity_poly.pdbx_strand_id
1 'polypeptide(L)'
;MSVIETKIMINSQDFKKNEKDHLELIDEFRNLEKKIADNSARSKEKFDKRGQLLPRERLKRLLDPGSFWLPLSTLAGYKIGDDDGEKNIGWGNGIGGIGYVSGVRCMIGVSDSGIKGGSGSAMGVEKGLRSSQIIFENKLPLIQLIESAGANLLRQTDMFIKGGRSFANLAKMSAKGIPTIGVVHGSSTAGGAYQTGLSDYIIVVKKRSKIFLAGPPLLKASLGEIAADEEIGGADI
;
A
#
# COMPACT_ATOMS: atom_id res chain seq x y z
N MET A 1 -22.89 34.12 -0.44
CA MET A 1 -21.43 33.97 -0.27
C MET A 1 -20.76 35.15 -0.88
N SER A 2 -19.87 35.84 -0.15
CA SER A 2 -19.03 36.89 -0.74
C SER A 2 -17.95 36.28 -1.57
N VAL A 3 -17.77 36.69 -2.80
CA VAL A 3 -16.67 36.29 -3.68
C VAL A 3 -15.41 37.01 -3.19
N ILE A 4 -14.34 36.23 -2.95
CA ILE A 4 -13.03 36.80 -2.63
C ILE A 4 -12.38 37.19 -3.96
N GLU A 5 -12.24 38.52 -4.18
CA GLU A 5 -11.56 38.99 -5.38
C GLU A 5 -10.04 38.83 -5.26
N THR A 6 -9.42 38.32 -6.30
CA THR A 6 -7.96 38.19 -6.35
C THR A 6 -7.30 39.54 -6.71
N LYS A 7 -6.20 39.86 -6.01
CA LYS A 7 -5.32 40.98 -6.34
C LYS A 7 -4.01 40.53 -7.00
N ILE A 8 -3.95 39.27 -7.41
CA ILE A 8 -2.73 38.67 -8.01
C ILE A 8 -2.53 39.24 -9.42
N MET A 9 -1.36 39.82 -9.66
CA MET A 9 -0.94 40.36 -10.95
C MET A 9 -0.16 39.30 -11.73
N ILE A 10 -0.88 38.42 -12.46
CA ILE A 10 -0.29 37.27 -13.18
C ILE A 10 0.78 37.63 -14.23
N ASN A 11 0.78 38.89 -14.70
CA ASN A 11 1.76 39.39 -15.67
C ASN A 11 3.00 40.03 -15.04
N SER A 12 3.05 40.18 -13.70
CA SER A 12 4.18 40.75 -13.01
C SER A 12 5.44 39.85 -13.09
N GLN A 13 6.61 40.46 -12.98
CA GLN A 13 7.87 39.70 -12.96
C GLN A 13 7.96 38.78 -11.72
N ASP A 14 7.45 39.25 -10.57
CA ASP A 14 7.43 38.48 -9.33
C ASP A 14 6.54 37.25 -9.46
N PHE A 15 5.35 37.38 -10.09
CA PHE A 15 4.49 36.23 -10.34
C PHE A 15 5.18 35.18 -11.23
N LYS A 16 5.77 35.63 -12.33
CA LYS A 16 6.48 34.72 -13.27
C LYS A 16 7.66 34.03 -12.63
N LYS A 17 8.41 34.74 -11.77
CA LYS A 17 9.49 34.14 -11.00
C LYS A 17 8.96 33.09 -10.04
N ASN A 18 7.97 33.43 -9.23
CA ASN A 18 7.36 32.51 -8.26
C ASN A 18 6.74 31.29 -8.94
N GLU A 19 6.07 31.48 -10.09
CA GLU A 19 5.55 30.36 -10.89
C GLU A 19 6.66 29.40 -11.32
N LYS A 20 7.76 29.94 -11.83
CA LYS A 20 8.93 29.12 -12.23
C LYS A 20 9.51 28.34 -11.04
N ASP A 21 9.75 29.04 -9.93
CA ASP A 21 10.33 28.44 -8.72
C ASP A 21 9.40 27.32 -8.17
N HIS A 22 8.08 27.52 -8.19
CA HIS A 22 7.11 26.50 -7.80
C HIS A 22 7.06 25.30 -8.77
N LEU A 23 7.13 25.54 -10.06
CA LEU A 23 7.17 24.45 -11.06
C LEU A 23 8.42 23.59 -10.90
N GLU A 24 9.60 24.19 -10.62
CA GLU A 24 10.83 23.46 -10.32
C GLU A 24 10.68 22.56 -9.09
N LEU A 25 10.06 23.04 -8.00
CA LEU A 25 9.78 22.24 -6.80
C LEU A 25 8.79 21.09 -7.08
N ILE A 26 7.79 21.34 -7.92
CA ILE A 26 6.84 20.31 -8.34
C ILE A 26 7.55 19.22 -9.14
N ASP A 27 8.45 19.60 -10.05
CA ASP A 27 9.22 18.66 -10.85
C ASP A 27 10.16 17.82 -9.98
N GLU A 28 10.84 18.41 -8.99
CA GLU A 28 11.64 17.67 -8.01
C GLU A 28 10.78 16.63 -7.28
N PHE A 29 9.60 17.04 -6.79
CA PHE A 29 8.67 16.15 -6.10
C PHE A 29 8.21 14.98 -7.01
N ARG A 30 7.84 15.27 -8.26
CA ARG A 30 7.45 14.25 -9.24
C ARG A 30 8.57 13.29 -9.58
N ASN A 31 9.80 13.78 -9.66
CA ASN A 31 10.97 12.95 -9.88
C ASN A 31 11.22 11.98 -8.71
N LEU A 32 10.97 12.42 -7.47
CA LEU A 32 11.03 11.55 -6.30
C LEU A 32 9.95 10.46 -6.37
N GLU A 33 8.70 10.79 -6.67
CA GLU A 33 7.63 9.81 -6.86
C GLU A 33 7.97 8.80 -7.96
N LYS A 34 8.57 9.27 -9.06
CA LYS A 34 9.01 8.41 -10.16
C LYS A 34 10.10 7.44 -9.73
N LYS A 35 11.10 7.88 -8.94
CA LYS A 35 12.15 6.99 -8.41
C LYS A 35 11.57 5.80 -7.66
N ILE A 36 10.49 5.99 -6.88
CA ILE A 36 9.83 4.88 -6.16
C ILE A 36 9.19 3.91 -7.13
N ALA A 37 8.45 4.44 -8.10
CA ALA A 37 7.77 3.63 -9.09
C ALA A 37 8.78 2.78 -9.89
N ASP A 38 9.89 3.40 -10.30
CA ASP A 38 10.97 2.74 -11.03
C ASP A 38 11.66 1.66 -10.17
N ASN A 39 11.84 1.90 -8.86
CA ASN A 39 12.41 0.92 -7.95
C ASN A 39 11.51 -0.33 -7.81
N SER A 40 10.21 -0.14 -7.65
CA SER A 40 9.23 -1.23 -7.65
C SER A 40 9.25 -2.00 -8.98
N ALA A 41 9.33 -1.29 -10.11
CA ALA A 41 9.34 -1.87 -11.45
C ALA A 41 10.58 -2.74 -11.75
N ARG A 42 11.70 -2.55 -11.04
CA ARG A 42 12.89 -3.43 -11.17
C ARG A 42 12.59 -4.90 -10.87
N SER A 43 11.54 -5.17 -10.14
CA SER A 43 11.11 -6.54 -9.81
C SER A 43 10.29 -7.20 -10.94
N LYS A 44 10.03 -6.53 -12.05
CA LYS A 44 9.13 -7.00 -13.13
C LYS A 44 9.46 -8.43 -13.59
N GLU A 45 10.71 -8.74 -13.85
CA GLU A 45 11.11 -10.09 -14.29
C GLU A 45 10.69 -11.19 -13.30
N LYS A 46 10.78 -10.93 -11.98
CA LYS A 46 10.34 -11.87 -10.93
C LYS A 46 8.82 -12.04 -10.94
N PHE A 47 8.07 -10.95 -11.18
CA PHE A 47 6.61 -11.01 -11.30
C PHE A 47 6.17 -11.76 -12.55
N ASP A 48 6.81 -11.50 -13.70
CA ASP A 48 6.51 -12.17 -14.96
C ASP A 48 6.76 -13.69 -14.85
N LYS A 49 7.88 -14.13 -14.23
CA LYS A 49 8.15 -15.55 -13.96
C LYS A 49 7.09 -16.24 -13.10
N ARG A 50 6.40 -15.48 -12.25
CA ARG A 50 5.31 -15.97 -11.40
C ARG A 50 3.93 -15.80 -12.06
N GLY A 51 3.87 -15.23 -13.27
CA GLY A 51 2.63 -14.88 -13.94
C GLY A 51 1.81 -13.85 -13.16
N GLN A 52 2.47 -12.94 -12.41
CA GLN A 52 1.85 -11.91 -11.59
C GLN A 52 2.02 -10.53 -12.22
N LEU A 53 1.06 -9.65 -11.96
CA LEU A 53 1.13 -8.24 -12.34
C LEU A 53 1.92 -7.45 -11.26
N LEU A 54 2.62 -6.40 -11.68
CA LEU A 54 3.20 -5.45 -10.75
C LEU A 54 2.12 -4.75 -9.90
N PRO A 55 2.43 -4.29 -8.67
CA PRO A 55 1.46 -3.63 -7.80
C PRO A 55 0.75 -2.44 -8.45
N ARG A 56 1.47 -1.59 -9.18
CA ARG A 56 0.88 -0.43 -9.88
C ARG A 56 0.01 -0.84 -11.07
N GLU A 57 0.33 -1.94 -11.75
CA GLU A 57 -0.51 -2.49 -12.82
C GLU A 57 -1.83 -3.03 -12.26
N ARG A 58 -1.80 -3.67 -11.09
CA ARG A 58 -3.00 -4.13 -10.38
C ARG A 58 -3.89 -2.97 -10.00
N LEU A 59 -3.32 -1.92 -9.42
CA LEU A 59 -4.05 -0.69 -9.08
C LEU A 59 -4.72 -0.09 -10.32
N LYS A 60 -3.96 0.05 -11.42
CA LYS A 60 -4.50 0.59 -12.69
C LYS A 60 -5.67 -0.22 -13.23
N ARG A 61 -5.66 -1.56 -13.05
CA ARG A 61 -6.75 -2.44 -13.48
C ARG A 61 -7.95 -2.44 -12.56
N LEU A 62 -7.76 -2.08 -11.28
CA LEU A 62 -8.83 -1.98 -10.30
C LEU A 62 -9.63 -0.69 -10.46
N LEU A 63 -8.95 0.42 -10.75
CA LEU A 63 -9.59 1.72 -10.90
C LEU A 63 -10.49 1.77 -12.14
N ASP A 64 -11.60 2.46 -12.02
CA ASP A 64 -12.47 2.72 -13.15
C ASP A 64 -11.72 3.51 -14.24
N PRO A 65 -11.83 3.12 -15.51
CA PRO A 65 -11.13 3.79 -16.62
C PRO A 65 -11.44 5.28 -16.66
N GLY A 66 -10.39 6.11 -16.70
CA GLY A 66 -10.54 7.58 -16.78
C GLY A 66 -10.98 8.25 -15.47
N SER A 67 -11.17 7.49 -14.39
CA SER A 67 -11.53 8.07 -13.11
C SER A 67 -10.34 8.75 -12.42
N PHE A 68 -10.65 9.66 -11.51
CA PHE A 68 -9.64 10.37 -10.71
C PHE A 68 -8.98 9.45 -9.67
N TRP A 69 -7.67 9.56 -9.54
CA TRP A 69 -6.88 8.92 -8.50
C TRP A 69 -6.12 9.96 -7.69
N LEU A 70 -6.36 10.01 -6.38
CA LEU A 70 -5.65 10.85 -5.42
C LEU A 70 -4.66 10.00 -4.61
N PRO A 71 -3.37 9.98 -4.96
CA PRO A 71 -2.37 9.28 -4.17
C PRO A 71 -2.18 10.00 -2.82
N LEU A 72 -1.95 9.23 -1.75
CA LEU A 72 -1.76 9.75 -0.40
C LEU A 72 -0.40 9.32 0.15
N SER A 73 0.25 10.26 0.85
CA SER A 73 1.51 10.01 1.56
C SER A 73 2.57 9.35 0.69
N THR A 74 2.77 9.85 -0.52
CA THR A 74 3.66 9.26 -1.52
C THR A 74 5.12 9.28 -1.10
N LEU A 75 5.55 10.22 -0.28
CA LEU A 75 6.91 10.33 0.26
C LEU A 75 7.06 9.80 1.70
N ALA A 76 6.05 9.07 2.22
CA ALA A 76 6.15 8.52 3.58
C ALA A 76 7.34 7.57 3.70
N GLY A 77 8.30 7.87 4.57
CA GLY A 77 9.51 7.09 4.78
C GLY A 77 10.73 7.51 3.96
N TYR A 78 10.61 8.52 3.10
CA TYR A 78 11.74 9.04 2.34
C TYR A 78 12.85 9.55 3.26
N LYS A 79 14.06 9.00 3.09
CA LYS A 79 15.23 9.26 3.93
C LYS A 79 15.01 9.00 5.43
N ILE A 80 14.15 8.03 5.77
CA ILE A 80 13.90 7.62 7.15
C ILE A 80 14.31 6.16 7.36
N GLY A 81 15.05 5.89 8.43
CA GLY A 81 15.54 4.56 8.74
C GLY A 81 16.57 4.06 7.75
N ASP A 82 16.25 2.97 7.05
CA ASP A 82 17.16 2.36 6.06
C ASP A 82 17.03 2.97 4.66
N ASP A 83 16.16 3.95 4.47
CA ASP A 83 15.95 4.62 3.20
C ASP A 83 16.98 5.74 3.02
N ASP A 84 17.89 5.59 2.05
CA ASP A 84 18.91 6.57 1.73
C ASP A 84 18.47 7.56 0.62
N GLY A 85 17.29 7.35 0.07
CA GLY A 85 16.73 8.14 -1.04
C GLY A 85 17.36 7.86 -2.40
N GLU A 86 18.28 6.89 -2.48
CA GLU A 86 19.08 6.60 -3.68
C GLU A 86 19.01 5.10 -4.07
N LYS A 87 19.74 4.25 -3.35
CA LYS A 87 19.85 2.82 -3.65
C LYS A 87 18.85 1.98 -2.86
N ASN A 88 18.57 2.40 -1.65
CA ASN A 88 17.70 1.69 -0.72
C ASN A 88 16.42 2.50 -0.49
N ILE A 89 15.54 2.52 -1.47
CA ILE A 89 14.27 3.24 -1.41
C ILE A 89 13.18 2.25 -0.96
N GLY A 90 12.58 2.52 0.19
CA GLY A 90 11.62 1.59 0.80
C GLY A 90 10.27 2.20 1.18
N TRP A 91 10.01 3.40 0.86
CA TRP A 91 8.93 4.31 1.24
C TRP A 91 7.59 3.69 1.60
N GLY A 92 7.30 3.64 2.92
CA GLY A 92 5.99 3.35 3.46
C GLY A 92 5.32 2.05 2.97
N ASN A 93 6.06 1.13 2.38
CA ASN A 93 5.68 -0.25 2.00
C ASN A 93 4.45 -0.43 1.13
N GLY A 94 3.88 0.63 0.61
CA GLY A 94 2.67 0.47 -0.15
C GLY A 94 2.19 1.73 -0.83
N ILE A 95 1.34 1.53 -1.79
CA ILE A 95 0.63 2.58 -2.50
C ILE A 95 -0.70 2.77 -1.80
N GLY A 96 -1.06 4.00 -1.47
CA GLY A 96 -2.34 4.32 -0.86
C GLY A 96 -2.97 5.54 -1.51
N GLY A 97 -4.28 5.57 -1.59
CA GLY A 97 -4.98 6.71 -2.15
C GLY A 97 -6.48 6.52 -2.28
N ILE A 98 -7.15 7.54 -2.79
CA ILE A 98 -8.59 7.54 -3.02
C ILE A 98 -8.86 7.49 -4.52
N GLY A 99 -9.71 6.57 -4.93
CA GLY A 99 -10.11 6.38 -6.33
C GLY A 99 -11.51 5.81 -6.46
N TYR A 100 -11.93 5.55 -7.67
CA TYR A 100 -13.25 5.00 -7.96
C TYR A 100 -13.12 3.56 -8.45
N VAL A 101 -13.97 2.70 -7.90
CA VAL A 101 -14.10 1.29 -8.29
C VAL A 101 -15.60 1.00 -8.42
N SER A 102 -16.03 0.62 -9.61
CA SER A 102 -17.44 0.39 -9.96
C SER A 102 -18.34 1.59 -9.60
N GLY A 103 -17.86 2.80 -9.85
CA GLY A 103 -18.57 4.06 -9.56
C GLY A 103 -18.54 4.48 -8.08
N VAL A 104 -17.95 3.69 -7.19
CA VAL A 104 -17.89 3.97 -5.74
C VAL A 104 -16.53 4.54 -5.38
N ARG A 105 -16.53 5.66 -4.65
CA ARG A 105 -15.30 6.27 -4.13
C ARG A 105 -14.78 5.46 -2.95
N CYS A 106 -13.59 4.90 -3.10
CA CYS A 106 -12.95 4.01 -2.13
C CYS A 106 -11.60 4.51 -1.66
N MET A 107 -11.20 4.16 -0.45
CA MET A 107 -9.79 4.11 -0.06
C MET A 107 -9.19 2.82 -0.60
N ILE A 108 -8.08 2.92 -1.31
CA ILE A 108 -7.38 1.77 -1.88
C ILE A 108 -5.97 1.70 -1.30
N GLY A 109 -5.63 0.54 -0.76
CA GLY A 109 -4.30 0.21 -0.29
C GLY A 109 -3.70 -0.91 -1.14
N VAL A 110 -2.45 -0.78 -1.55
CA VAL A 110 -1.75 -1.81 -2.34
C VAL A 110 -0.41 -2.09 -1.70
N SER A 111 -0.16 -3.32 -1.32
CA SER A 111 1.18 -3.75 -0.91
C SER A 111 2.13 -3.64 -2.09
N ASP A 112 3.22 -2.87 -1.95
CA ASP A 112 4.24 -2.79 -3.00
C ASP A 112 5.27 -3.89 -2.81
N SER A 113 4.87 -5.10 -3.18
CA SER A 113 5.72 -6.30 -3.10
C SER A 113 6.90 -6.30 -4.07
N GLY A 114 6.96 -5.36 -5.00
CA GLY A 114 8.15 -5.05 -5.80
C GLY A 114 9.30 -4.52 -4.96
N ILE A 115 9.01 -3.95 -3.78
CA ILE A 115 9.99 -3.43 -2.83
C ILE A 115 10.01 -4.32 -1.59
N LYS A 116 11.17 -4.90 -1.28
CA LYS A 116 11.40 -5.76 -0.09
C LYS A 116 10.31 -6.83 0.12
N GLY A 117 9.71 -7.35 -0.96
CA GLY A 117 8.64 -8.36 -0.90
C GLY A 117 7.35 -7.88 -0.21
N GLY A 118 7.11 -6.59 -0.12
CA GLY A 118 5.96 -6.03 0.60
C GLY A 118 6.06 -6.15 2.12
N SER A 119 7.28 -6.32 2.66
CA SER A 119 7.47 -6.43 4.12
C SER A 119 7.12 -5.12 4.82
N GLY A 120 6.42 -5.20 5.96
CA GLY A 120 5.97 -4.06 6.74
C GLY A 120 7.12 -3.21 7.31
N SER A 121 6.94 -1.89 7.39
CA SER A 121 7.82 -0.93 8.04
C SER A 121 7.06 -0.04 9.02
N ALA A 122 7.79 0.60 9.95
CA ALA A 122 7.20 1.53 10.90
C ALA A 122 6.44 2.67 10.20
N MET A 123 7.02 3.25 9.15
CA MET A 123 6.38 4.31 8.39
C MET A 123 5.19 3.81 7.58
N GLY A 124 5.21 2.56 7.12
CA GLY A 124 4.04 1.91 6.49
C GLY A 124 2.86 1.77 7.44
N VAL A 125 3.13 1.46 8.72
CA VAL A 125 2.10 1.44 9.77
C VAL A 125 1.52 2.82 9.99
N GLU A 126 2.34 3.87 10.13
CA GLU A 126 1.86 5.25 10.28
C GLU A 126 1.00 5.71 9.09
N LYS A 127 1.43 5.40 7.87
CA LYS A 127 0.67 5.65 6.65
C LYS A 127 -0.69 4.94 6.68
N GLY A 128 -0.73 3.68 7.09
CA GLY A 128 -1.96 2.90 7.24
C GLY A 128 -2.89 3.48 8.31
N LEU A 129 -2.36 3.94 9.44
CA LEU A 129 -3.13 4.58 10.50
C LEU A 129 -3.73 5.92 10.03
N ARG A 130 -2.97 6.72 9.27
CA ARG A 130 -3.50 7.96 8.68
C ARG A 130 -4.59 7.66 7.65
N SER A 131 -4.39 6.64 6.81
CA SER A 131 -5.43 6.19 5.87
C SER A 131 -6.70 5.75 6.61
N SER A 132 -6.57 5.02 7.72
CA SER A 132 -7.71 4.61 8.54
C SER A 132 -8.48 5.81 9.10
N GLN A 133 -7.79 6.86 9.52
CA GLN A 133 -8.44 8.09 9.98
C GLN A 133 -9.28 8.73 8.86
N ILE A 134 -8.72 8.85 7.66
CA ILE A 134 -9.43 9.39 6.48
C ILE A 134 -10.65 8.52 6.14
N ILE A 135 -10.52 7.20 6.23
CA ILE A 135 -11.63 6.25 6.02
C ILE A 135 -12.78 6.56 7.00
N PHE A 136 -12.49 6.69 8.30
CA PHE A 136 -13.51 6.95 9.31
C PHE A 136 -14.20 8.30 9.12
N GLU A 137 -13.42 9.35 8.82
CA GLU A 137 -13.93 10.70 8.61
C GLU A 137 -14.84 10.81 7.39
N ASN A 138 -14.54 10.04 6.34
CA ASN A 138 -15.23 10.10 5.05
C ASN A 138 -16.11 8.88 4.74
N LYS A 139 -16.15 7.88 5.62
CA LYS A 139 -16.89 6.61 5.46
C LYS A 139 -16.57 5.91 4.13
N LEU A 140 -15.28 5.89 3.75
CA LEU A 140 -14.86 5.28 2.49
C LEU A 140 -14.77 3.75 2.63
N PRO A 141 -15.37 2.95 1.74
CA PRO A 141 -15.02 1.54 1.62
C PRO A 141 -13.52 1.37 1.45
N LEU A 142 -12.95 0.33 2.08
CA LEU A 142 -11.53 0.00 1.98
C LEU A 142 -11.34 -1.19 1.06
N ILE A 143 -10.52 -1.03 0.03
CA ILE A 143 -10.05 -2.13 -0.82
C ILE A 143 -8.54 -2.29 -0.64
N GLN A 144 -8.10 -3.48 -0.28
CA GLN A 144 -6.69 -3.80 -0.08
C GLN A 144 -6.22 -4.85 -1.09
N LEU A 145 -5.24 -4.52 -1.92
CA LEU A 145 -4.52 -5.47 -2.77
C LEU A 145 -3.33 -6.00 -1.98
N ILE A 146 -3.47 -7.19 -1.40
CA ILE A 146 -2.57 -7.73 -0.39
C ILE A 146 -1.54 -8.68 -1.02
N GLU A 147 -0.27 -8.37 -0.79
CA GLU A 147 0.87 -9.27 -1.02
C GLU A 147 2.00 -8.85 -0.07
N SER A 148 2.26 -9.64 0.98
CA SER A 148 3.15 -9.25 2.06
C SER A 148 3.99 -10.42 2.56
N ALA A 149 5.28 -10.18 2.71
CA ALA A 149 6.21 -11.11 3.37
C ALA A 149 6.17 -11.03 4.92
N GLY A 150 5.23 -10.29 5.49
CA GLY A 150 5.12 -10.06 6.93
C GLY A 150 5.89 -8.82 7.40
N ALA A 151 6.15 -8.71 8.70
CA ALA A 151 6.86 -7.60 9.29
C ALA A 151 8.39 -7.77 9.18
N ASN A 152 9.12 -6.66 9.09
CA ASN A 152 10.56 -6.67 9.27
C ASN A 152 10.91 -6.95 10.74
N LEU A 153 11.31 -8.17 11.06
CA LEU A 153 11.59 -8.61 12.43
C LEU A 153 12.74 -7.85 13.10
N LEU A 154 13.67 -7.27 12.33
CA LEU A 154 14.75 -6.44 12.87
C LEU A 154 14.25 -5.10 13.42
N ARG A 155 13.02 -4.70 13.07
CA ARG A 155 12.38 -3.45 13.49
C ARG A 155 11.05 -3.68 14.20
N GLN A 156 10.85 -4.84 14.81
CA GLN A 156 9.57 -5.23 15.43
C GLN A 156 9.14 -4.28 16.55
N THR A 157 10.08 -3.74 17.34
CA THR A 157 9.79 -2.78 18.42
C THR A 157 9.13 -1.50 17.92
N ASP A 158 9.46 -1.07 16.70
CA ASP A 158 8.94 0.16 16.11
C ASP A 158 7.53 -0.02 15.51
N MET A 159 7.11 -1.27 15.34
CA MET A 159 5.94 -1.60 14.52
C MET A 159 4.81 -2.28 15.28
N PHE A 160 5.09 -3.20 16.22
CA PHE A 160 4.08 -4.14 16.73
C PHE A 160 2.96 -3.45 17.51
N ILE A 161 3.27 -2.52 18.40
CA ILE A 161 2.24 -1.81 19.18
C ILE A 161 1.32 -1.00 18.27
N LYS A 162 1.90 -0.22 17.35
CA LYS A 162 1.13 0.59 16.40
C LYS A 162 0.42 -0.29 15.34
N GLY A 163 1.06 -1.37 14.92
CA GLY A 163 0.47 -2.37 14.03
C GLY A 163 -0.79 -3.01 14.58
N GLY A 164 -0.82 -3.31 15.88
CA GLY A 164 -2.01 -3.78 16.56
C GLY A 164 -3.21 -2.83 16.43
N ARG A 165 -2.96 -1.51 16.42
CA ARG A 165 -4.00 -0.51 16.19
C ARG A 165 -4.58 -0.60 14.77
N SER A 166 -3.78 -0.98 13.77
CA SER A 166 -4.27 -1.17 12.40
C SER A 166 -5.30 -2.31 12.34
N PHE A 167 -5.07 -3.42 13.03
CA PHE A 167 -6.03 -4.53 13.13
C PHE A 167 -7.30 -4.13 13.88
N ALA A 168 -7.16 -3.43 15.01
CA ALA A 168 -8.31 -2.88 15.73
C ALA A 168 -9.14 -1.92 14.86
N ASN A 169 -8.50 -1.16 13.96
CA ASN A 169 -9.21 -0.28 13.04
C ASN A 169 -10.02 -1.05 11.99
N LEU A 170 -9.52 -2.17 11.46
CA LEU A 170 -10.30 -3.03 10.56
C LEU A 170 -11.59 -3.54 11.23
N ALA A 171 -11.48 -4.08 12.44
CA ALA A 171 -12.65 -4.51 13.20
C ALA A 171 -13.63 -3.36 13.47
N LYS A 172 -13.13 -2.17 13.78
CA LYS A 172 -13.95 -0.97 13.97
C LYS A 172 -14.62 -0.48 12.68
N MET A 173 -13.97 -0.62 11.52
CA MET A 173 -14.58 -0.30 10.23
C MET A 173 -15.78 -1.21 9.97
N SER A 174 -15.61 -2.52 10.10
CA SER A 174 -16.68 -3.51 9.97
C SER A 174 -17.83 -3.21 10.93
N ALA A 175 -17.55 -3.02 12.22
CA ALA A 175 -18.56 -2.67 13.22
C ALA A 175 -19.33 -1.37 12.93
N LYS A 176 -18.74 -0.44 12.16
CA LYS A 176 -19.38 0.80 11.70
C LYS A 176 -20.07 0.69 10.35
N GLY A 177 -20.13 -0.49 9.75
CA GLY A 177 -20.70 -0.72 8.44
C GLY A 177 -19.88 -0.09 7.31
N ILE A 178 -18.59 0.13 7.50
CA ILE A 178 -17.66 0.56 6.45
C ILE A 178 -17.06 -0.70 5.84
N PRO A 179 -17.40 -1.06 4.59
CA PRO A 179 -16.97 -2.32 3.99
C PRO A 179 -15.45 -2.39 3.83
N THR A 180 -14.87 -3.54 4.13
CA THR A 180 -13.46 -3.85 3.92
C THR A 180 -13.31 -5.06 3.01
N ILE A 181 -12.52 -4.93 1.95
CA ILE A 181 -12.32 -5.94 0.92
C ILE A 181 -10.84 -6.24 0.81
N GLY A 182 -10.45 -7.48 1.11
CA GLY A 182 -9.10 -7.99 0.94
C GLY A 182 -8.96 -8.79 -0.35
N VAL A 183 -8.09 -8.37 -1.27
CA VAL A 183 -7.78 -9.10 -2.50
C VAL A 183 -6.35 -9.63 -2.40
N VAL A 184 -6.22 -10.95 -2.27
CA VAL A 184 -4.92 -11.63 -2.17
C VAL A 184 -4.57 -12.25 -3.51
N HIS A 185 -3.37 -11.98 -4.01
CA HIS A 185 -2.91 -12.51 -5.29
C HIS A 185 -1.45 -12.96 -5.28
N GLY A 186 -0.90 -13.10 -4.11
CA GLY A 186 0.41 -13.61 -3.78
C GLY A 186 0.41 -14.10 -2.35
N SER A 187 1.56 -14.06 -1.68
CA SER A 187 1.65 -14.45 -0.28
C SER A 187 1.12 -13.36 0.64
N SER A 188 0.28 -13.74 1.58
CA SER A 188 -0.23 -12.90 2.66
C SER A 188 0.21 -13.51 3.99
N THR A 189 1.39 -13.09 4.46
CA THR A 189 2.11 -13.74 5.57
C THR A 189 1.95 -12.94 6.86
N ALA A 190 1.81 -13.63 7.97
CA ALA A 190 1.76 -13.09 9.33
C ALA A 190 0.74 -11.94 9.47
N GLY A 191 1.18 -10.71 9.69
CA GLY A 191 0.29 -9.54 9.77
C GLY A 191 -0.53 -9.29 8.51
N GLY A 192 -0.05 -9.69 7.32
CA GLY A 192 -0.83 -9.69 6.09
C GLY A 192 -2.00 -10.66 6.14
N ALA A 193 -1.80 -11.86 6.70
CA ALA A 193 -2.87 -12.83 6.91
C ALA A 193 -3.97 -12.28 7.84
N TYR A 194 -3.59 -11.55 8.90
CA TYR A 194 -4.57 -10.85 9.76
C TYR A 194 -5.35 -9.78 9.00
N GLN A 195 -4.71 -8.99 8.14
CA GLN A 195 -5.42 -8.01 7.29
C GLN A 195 -6.45 -8.70 6.40
N THR A 196 -6.08 -9.84 5.82
CA THR A 196 -6.99 -10.64 5.01
C THR A 196 -8.14 -11.19 5.85
N GLY A 197 -7.85 -11.88 6.95
CA GLY A 197 -8.85 -12.54 7.79
C GLY A 197 -9.82 -11.60 8.51
N LEU A 198 -9.44 -10.33 8.71
CA LEU A 198 -10.28 -9.29 9.30
C LEU A 198 -11.06 -8.48 8.26
N SER A 199 -10.91 -8.77 6.97
CA SER A 199 -11.73 -8.14 5.92
C SER A 199 -13.12 -8.73 5.87
N ASP A 200 -14.15 -7.92 5.59
CA ASP A 200 -15.54 -8.37 5.45
C ASP A 200 -15.72 -9.26 4.21
N TYR A 201 -14.95 -8.97 3.16
CA TYR A 201 -14.94 -9.75 1.92
C TYR A 201 -13.50 -10.11 1.55
N ILE A 202 -13.27 -11.36 1.18
CA ILE A 202 -11.97 -11.88 0.80
C ILE A 202 -12.04 -12.46 -0.61
N ILE A 203 -11.15 -11.98 -1.50
CA ILE A 203 -11.00 -12.48 -2.85
C ILE A 203 -9.60 -13.09 -2.97
N VAL A 204 -9.52 -14.35 -3.35
CA VAL A 204 -8.26 -15.09 -3.50
C VAL A 204 -8.09 -15.61 -4.92
N VAL A 205 -6.86 -15.64 -5.40
CA VAL A 205 -6.53 -16.19 -6.73
C VAL A 205 -6.05 -17.62 -6.57
N LYS A 206 -6.85 -18.57 -7.08
CA LYS A 206 -6.53 -20.00 -7.03
C LYS A 206 -5.12 -20.30 -7.54
N LYS A 207 -4.39 -21.19 -6.87
CA LYS A 207 -3.01 -21.58 -7.15
C LYS A 207 -1.96 -20.46 -7.04
N ARG A 208 -2.35 -19.26 -6.56
CA ARG A 208 -1.43 -18.11 -6.40
C ARG A 208 -1.50 -17.48 -5.03
N SER A 209 -2.70 -17.35 -4.48
CA SER A 209 -2.88 -16.79 -3.14
C SER A 209 -2.42 -17.77 -2.08
N LYS A 210 -1.68 -17.26 -1.12
CA LYS A 210 -1.24 -17.98 0.08
C LYS A 210 -1.56 -17.13 1.30
N ILE A 211 -2.30 -17.68 2.23
CA ILE A 211 -2.67 -16.99 3.48
C ILE A 211 -2.21 -17.89 4.63
N PHE A 212 -1.14 -17.52 5.29
CA PHE A 212 -0.57 -18.29 6.39
C PHE A 212 0.14 -17.40 7.42
N LEU A 213 0.22 -17.88 8.66
CA LEU A 213 0.99 -17.20 9.70
C LEU A 213 2.49 -17.29 9.40
N ALA A 214 2.94 -18.45 8.93
CA ALA A 214 4.33 -18.75 8.61
C ALA A 214 4.40 -19.64 7.38
N GLY A 215 5.30 -19.32 6.46
CA GLY A 215 5.52 -20.12 5.25
C GLY A 215 6.38 -21.38 5.50
N PRO A 216 6.55 -22.24 4.48
CA PRO A 216 7.27 -23.53 4.58
C PRO A 216 8.65 -23.47 5.24
N PRO A 217 9.50 -22.46 4.99
CA PRO A 217 10.81 -22.39 5.64
C PRO A 217 10.74 -22.27 7.16
N LEU A 218 9.77 -21.51 7.66
CA LEU A 218 9.61 -21.32 9.10
C LEU A 218 8.91 -22.51 9.75
N LEU A 219 7.97 -23.16 9.05
CA LEU A 219 7.35 -24.41 9.48
C LEU A 219 8.42 -25.49 9.67
N LYS A 220 9.29 -25.67 8.67
CA LYS A 220 10.41 -26.62 8.75
C LYS A 220 11.35 -26.30 9.91
N ALA A 221 11.68 -25.03 10.14
CA ALA A 221 12.59 -24.64 11.20
C ALA A 221 12.00 -24.82 12.61
N SER A 222 10.68 -24.65 12.77
CA SER A 222 10.00 -24.71 14.07
C SER A 222 9.51 -26.11 14.45
N LEU A 223 8.99 -26.88 13.49
CA LEU A 223 8.35 -28.19 13.71
C LEU A 223 9.07 -29.34 13.03
N GLY A 224 10.05 -29.06 12.16
CA GLY A 224 10.70 -30.10 11.33
C GLY A 224 9.85 -30.62 10.18
N GLU A 225 8.63 -30.08 10.01
CA GLU A 225 7.69 -30.51 8.98
C GLU A 225 8.00 -29.88 7.62
N ILE A 226 7.80 -30.64 6.54
CA ILE A 226 7.96 -30.17 5.18
C ILE A 226 6.58 -30.23 4.51
N ALA A 227 6.07 -29.07 4.13
CA ALA A 227 4.83 -28.93 3.39
C ALA A 227 4.97 -27.86 2.29
N ALA A 228 4.18 -27.99 1.22
CA ALA A 228 4.13 -26.96 0.18
C ALA A 228 3.28 -25.75 0.62
N ASP A 229 3.54 -24.61 0.01
CA ASP A 229 2.75 -23.37 0.27
C ASP A 229 1.24 -23.60 0.15
N GLU A 230 0.81 -24.36 -0.86
CA GLU A 230 -0.61 -24.64 -1.12
C GLU A 230 -1.25 -25.50 -0.04
N GLU A 231 -0.48 -26.41 0.57
CA GLU A 231 -0.93 -27.31 1.65
C GLU A 231 -1.08 -26.58 3.00
N ILE A 232 -0.37 -25.47 3.17
CA ILE A 232 -0.40 -24.69 4.44
C ILE A 232 -1.49 -23.62 4.41
N GLY A 233 -1.69 -22.97 3.27
CA GLY A 233 -2.59 -21.84 3.19
C GLY A 233 -2.95 -21.44 1.76
N GLY A 234 -3.09 -22.41 0.87
CA GLY A 234 -3.57 -22.18 -0.50
C GLY A 234 -5.03 -21.77 -0.55
N ALA A 235 -5.47 -21.32 -1.73
CA ALA A 235 -6.83 -20.84 -1.93
C ALA A 235 -7.91 -21.93 -1.91
N ASP A 236 -7.53 -23.19 -1.95
CA ASP A 236 -8.45 -24.35 -1.93
C ASP A 236 -8.66 -24.88 -0.49
N ILE A 237 -7.93 -24.36 0.52
CA ILE A 237 -8.04 -24.67 1.93
C ILE A 237 -8.97 -23.67 2.62
#